data_7fcb06c1cec45b6829ad62efc9a68991
#
_entry.id   7fcb06c1cec45b6829ad62efc9a68991
#
_cell.length_a   1.000
_cell.length_b   1.000
_cell.length_c   1.000
_cell.angle_alpha   90.00
_cell.angle_beta   90.00
_cell.angle_gamma   90.00
#
_symmetry.space_group_name_H-M   'P 1'
#
loop_
_entity.id
_entity.type
_entity.pdbx_description
1 polymer ?
#
loop_
_entity_poly.entity_id
_entity_poly.type
_entity_poly.pdbx_seq_one_letter_code
_entity_poly.pdbx_strand_id
1 'polypeptide(L)'
;MRFISLAAAILAALVLAIPAGAKTPPPSVVANVGVQLAKFGLSVSAVDGATSTCKSVACLHKSYVALYAQGHSVDNSLKNLWAASGQSGSCASAAANAGAGMDSLLKNFHSLESATVKNNVSAAKAAAAQIRTKTPRITAVINSFKTKCR
;
A
#
# COMPACT_ATOMS: atom_id res chain seq x y z
N MET A 1 -60.42 -25.84 -21.39
CA MET A 1 -59.72 -25.20 -20.28
C MET A 1 -58.32 -24.87 -20.75
N ARG A 2 -58.04 -23.61 -21.06
CA ARG A 2 -56.75 -23.14 -21.58
C ARG A 2 -56.03 -22.43 -20.42
N PHE A 3 -54.95 -23.04 -19.92
CA PHE A 3 -54.04 -22.38 -18.96
C PHE A 3 -53.01 -21.55 -19.73
N ILE A 4 -53.14 -20.25 -19.66
CA ILE A 4 -52.19 -19.29 -20.19
C ILE A 4 -51.09 -19.14 -19.12
N SER A 5 -49.93 -19.73 -19.39
CA SER A 5 -48.74 -19.49 -18.57
C SER A 5 -48.19 -18.10 -18.86
N LEU A 6 -48.36 -17.19 -17.92
CA LEU A 6 -47.66 -15.88 -17.91
C LEU A 6 -46.23 -16.09 -17.41
N ALA A 7 -45.30 -16.25 -18.32
CA ALA A 7 -43.87 -16.14 -18.00
C ALA A 7 -43.54 -14.67 -17.83
N ALA A 8 -43.58 -14.21 -16.59
CA ALA A 8 -43.05 -12.89 -16.24
C ALA A 8 -41.53 -12.93 -16.32
N ALA A 9 -40.98 -12.39 -17.39
CA ALA A 9 -39.56 -12.12 -17.53
C ALA A 9 -39.18 -11.01 -16.54
N ILE A 10 -38.62 -11.39 -15.38
CA ILE A 10 -37.98 -10.46 -14.47
C ILE A 10 -36.62 -10.17 -15.10
N LEU A 11 -36.55 -9.11 -15.93
CA LEU A 11 -35.29 -8.44 -16.25
C LEU A 11 -34.78 -7.78 -14.95
N ALA A 12 -33.98 -8.50 -14.19
CA ALA A 12 -33.19 -7.93 -13.13
C ALA A 12 -32.11 -7.05 -13.81
N ALA A 13 -32.44 -5.77 -14.02
CA ALA A 13 -31.44 -4.77 -14.29
C ALA A 13 -30.51 -4.74 -13.07
N LEU A 14 -29.37 -5.43 -13.16
CA LEU A 14 -28.23 -5.21 -12.27
C LEU A 14 -27.73 -3.79 -12.54
N VAL A 15 -28.42 -2.81 -12.00
CA VAL A 15 -27.87 -1.49 -11.78
C VAL A 15 -26.72 -1.73 -10.80
N LEU A 16 -25.49 -1.77 -11.32
CA LEU A 16 -24.29 -1.62 -10.50
C LEU A 16 -24.44 -0.28 -9.79
N ALA A 17 -25.02 -0.34 -8.59
CA ALA A 17 -25.15 0.83 -7.74
C ALA A 17 -23.73 1.31 -7.44
N ILE A 18 -23.25 2.30 -8.20
CA ILE A 18 -22.08 3.06 -7.83
C ILE A 18 -22.45 3.67 -6.48
N PRO A 19 -21.74 3.33 -5.39
CA PRO A 19 -22.07 3.85 -4.08
C PRO A 19 -22.10 5.38 -4.17
N ALA A 20 -23.21 5.97 -3.71
CA ALA A 20 -23.38 7.41 -3.69
C ALA A 20 -22.19 8.03 -2.93
N GLY A 21 -21.33 8.77 -3.64
CA GLY A 21 -20.10 9.34 -3.07
C GLY A 21 -18.79 8.85 -3.71
N ALA A 22 -18.79 7.74 -4.46
CA ALA A 22 -17.60 7.32 -5.21
C ALA A 22 -17.25 8.38 -6.27
N LYS A 23 -15.98 8.85 -6.25
CA LYS A 23 -15.45 9.81 -7.23
C LYS A 23 -14.26 9.19 -7.94
N THR A 24 -14.12 9.50 -9.23
CA THR A 24 -12.87 9.20 -9.94
C THR A 24 -11.79 10.16 -9.47
N PRO A 25 -10.69 9.69 -8.87
CA PRO A 25 -9.64 10.56 -8.41
C PRO A 25 -8.92 11.23 -9.60
N PRO A 26 -8.38 12.44 -9.43
CA PRO A 26 -7.56 13.08 -10.45
C PRO A 26 -6.37 12.17 -10.85
N PRO A 27 -6.04 12.06 -12.15
CA PRO A 27 -4.92 11.23 -12.62
C PRO A 27 -3.58 11.56 -11.96
N SER A 28 -3.36 12.84 -11.61
CA SER A 28 -2.16 13.28 -10.89
C SER A 28 -2.04 12.68 -9.49
N VAL A 29 -3.15 12.48 -8.79
CA VAL A 29 -3.16 11.85 -7.45
C VAL A 29 -2.79 10.37 -7.57
N VAL A 30 -3.36 9.66 -8.55
CA VAL A 30 -3.02 8.26 -8.82
C VAL A 30 -1.55 8.11 -9.21
N ALA A 31 -1.06 8.98 -10.11
CA ALA A 31 0.33 8.99 -10.54
C ALA A 31 1.30 9.24 -9.38
N ASN A 32 0.96 10.16 -8.47
CA ASN A 32 1.78 10.44 -7.29
C ASN A 32 1.94 9.19 -6.40
N VAL A 33 0.87 8.43 -6.16
CA VAL A 33 0.97 7.15 -5.43
C VAL A 33 1.97 6.22 -6.11
N GLY A 34 1.91 6.09 -7.44
CA GLY A 34 2.85 5.27 -8.22
C GLY A 34 4.31 5.72 -8.03
N VAL A 35 4.56 7.02 -8.07
CA VAL A 35 5.90 7.62 -7.86
C VAL A 35 6.42 7.32 -6.44
N GLN A 36 5.59 7.54 -5.42
CA GLN A 36 6.00 7.29 -4.03
C GLN A 36 6.28 5.80 -3.78
N LEU A 37 5.47 4.91 -4.33
CA LEU A 37 5.67 3.46 -4.24
C LEU A 37 6.95 3.01 -4.96
N ALA A 38 7.27 3.58 -6.13
CA ALA A 38 8.52 3.29 -6.82
C ALA A 38 9.74 3.71 -6.00
N LYS A 39 9.73 4.93 -5.44
CA LYS A 39 10.78 5.42 -4.54
C LYS A 39 10.92 4.54 -3.29
N PHE A 40 9.80 4.10 -2.73
CA PHE A 40 9.79 3.18 -1.60
C PHE A 40 10.46 1.84 -1.95
N GLY A 41 10.16 1.27 -3.12
CA GLY A 41 10.81 0.05 -3.62
C GLY A 41 12.33 0.19 -3.71
N LEU A 42 12.82 1.32 -4.20
CA LEU A 42 14.27 1.62 -4.24
C LEU A 42 14.87 1.70 -2.83
N SER A 43 14.17 2.33 -1.90
CA SER A 43 14.63 2.43 -0.51
C SER A 43 14.65 1.07 0.19
N VAL A 44 13.70 0.17 -0.09
CA VAL A 44 13.71 -1.23 0.40
C VAL A 44 14.92 -1.98 -0.14
N SER A 45 15.22 -1.84 -1.43
CA SER A 45 16.40 -2.48 -2.03
C SER A 45 17.70 -1.95 -1.44
N ALA A 46 17.78 -0.64 -1.12
CA ALA A 46 18.94 -0.06 -0.46
C ALA A 46 19.14 -0.61 0.95
N VAL A 47 18.08 -0.81 1.72
CA VAL A 47 18.16 -1.45 3.05
C VAL A 47 18.55 -2.91 2.95
N ASP A 48 18.03 -3.65 1.97
CA ASP A 48 18.39 -5.05 1.74
C ASP A 48 19.91 -5.17 1.43
N GLY A 49 20.43 -4.32 0.55
CA GLY A 49 21.86 -4.22 0.29
C GLY A 49 22.69 -3.87 1.54
N ALA A 50 22.20 -2.91 2.33
CA ALA A 50 22.86 -2.51 3.57
C ALA A 50 22.89 -3.63 4.63
N THR A 51 21.84 -4.45 4.72
CA THR A 51 21.81 -5.58 5.67
C THR A 51 22.85 -6.65 5.39
N SER A 52 23.23 -6.83 4.13
CA SER A 52 24.28 -7.77 3.75
C SER A 52 25.70 -7.20 3.91
N THR A 53 25.89 -5.90 3.71
CA THR A 53 27.21 -5.25 3.67
C THR A 53 27.59 -4.56 4.98
N CYS A 54 26.61 -4.02 5.72
CA CYS A 54 26.85 -3.29 6.96
C CYS A 54 27.25 -4.22 8.11
N LYS A 55 28.37 -3.86 8.76
CA LYS A 55 28.89 -4.53 9.97
C LYS A 55 28.54 -3.77 11.26
N SER A 56 28.00 -2.55 11.14
CA SER A 56 27.66 -1.69 12.27
C SER A 56 26.23 -1.18 12.17
N VAL A 57 25.65 -0.85 13.33
CA VAL A 57 24.33 -0.25 13.42
C VAL A 57 24.28 1.13 12.78
N ALA A 58 25.33 1.94 12.89
CA ALA A 58 25.41 3.26 12.28
C ALA A 58 25.30 3.20 10.75
N CYS A 59 25.88 2.17 10.12
CA CYS A 59 25.77 1.93 8.69
C CYS A 59 24.31 1.59 8.30
N LEU A 60 23.64 0.73 9.04
CA LEU A 60 22.23 0.36 8.81
C LEU A 60 21.30 1.56 9.03
N HIS A 61 21.56 2.36 10.03
CA HIS A 61 20.71 3.48 10.43
C HIS A 61 20.49 4.48 9.28
N LYS A 62 21.55 4.81 8.55
CA LYS A 62 21.47 5.78 7.43
C LYS A 62 20.50 5.34 6.33
N SER A 63 20.57 4.07 5.91
CA SER A 63 19.66 3.53 4.89
C SER A 63 18.22 3.40 5.39
N TYR A 64 18.09 3.11 6.66
CA TYR A 64 16.83 2.93 7.35
C TYR A 64 16.03 4.24 7.50
N VAL A 65 16.69 5.35 7.86
CA VAL A 65 16.02 6.67 7.98
C VAL A 65 15.37 7.08 6.66
N ALA A 66 16.06 6.84 5.53
CA ALA A 66 15.51 7.10 4.21
C ALA A 66 14.28 6.24 3.90
N LEU A 67 14.31 4.96 4.26
CA LEU A 67 13.19 4.03 4.07
C LEU A 67 11.97 4.45 4.92
N TYR A 68 12.19 4.84 6.17
CA TYR A 68 11.12 5.29 7.06
C TYR A 68 10.43 6.57 6.53
N ALA A 69 11.21 7.58 6.14
CA ALA A 69 10.68 8.81 5.55
C ALA A 69 9.88 8.53 4.26
N GLN A 70 10.37 7.59 3.43
CA GLN A 70 9.67 7.21 2.20
C GLN A 70 8.38 6.42 2.49
N GLY A 71 8.37 5.60 3.54
CA GLY A 71 7.16 4.89 4.00
C GLY A 71 6.04 5.86 4.41
N HIS A 72 6.37 6.91 5.14
CA HIS A 72 5.41 7.98 5.47
C HIS A 72 4.93 8.75 4.23
N SER A 73 5.80 8.98 3.25
CA SER A 73 5.40 9.62 1.99
C SER A 73 4.39 8.76 1.20
N VAL A 74 4.57 7.44 1.20
CA VAL A 74 3.59 6.51 0.61
C VAL A 74 2.28 6.54 1.39
N ASP A 75 2.30 6.43 2.71
CA ASP A 75 1.10 6.47 3.55
C ASP A 75 0.29 7.75 3.31
N ASN A 76 0.93 8.91 3.30
CA ASN A 76 0.28 10.18 3.01
C ASN A 76 -0.32 10.21 1.59
N SER A 77 0.37 9.67 0.59
CA SER A 77 -0.15 9.61 -0.77
C SER A 77 -1.37 8.69 -0.91
N LEU A 78 -1.42 7.60 -0.15
CA LEU A 78 -2.56 6.69 -0.08
C LEU A 78 -3.78 7.33 0.61
N LYS A 79 -3.57 8.07 1.69
CA LYS A 79 -4.61 8.86 2.36
C LYS A 79 -5.20 9.91 1.44
N ASN A 80 -4.35 10.61 0.67
CA ASN A 80 -4.80 11.58 -0.32
C ASN A 80 -5.62 10.91 -1.45
N LEU A 81 -5.21 9.73 -1.91
CA LEU A 81 -5.95 8.98 -2.92
C LEU A 81 -7.31 8.53 -2.39
N TRP A 82 -7.37 8.02 -1.17
CA TRP A 82 -8.62 7.64 -0.51
C TRP A 82 -9.59 8.81 -0.40
N ALA A 83 -9.12 9.98 0.04
CA ALA A 83 -9.92 11.19 0.14
C ALA A 83 -10.39 11.67 -1.24
N ALA A 84 -9.51 11.70 -2.25
CA ALA A 84 -9.82 12.11 -3.61
C ALA A 84 -10.82 11.18 -4.31
N SER A 85 -10.90 9.90 -3.88
CA SER A 85 -11.88 8.92 -4.36
C SER A 85 -13.26 9.07 -3.72
N GLY A 86 -13.49 10.10 -2.91
CA GLY A 86 -14.75 10.30 -2.16
C GLY A 86 -14.96 9.28 -1.05
N GLN A 87 -13.87 8.66 -0.55
CA GLN A 87 -13.87 7.69 0.56
C GLN A 87 -14.72 6.43 0.33
N SER A 88 -15.13 6.19 -0.91
CA SER A 88 -15.99 5.07 -1.30
C SER A 88 -15.61 4.51 -2.67
N GLY A 89 -16.11 3.30 -2.98
CA GLY A 89 -15.84 2.62 -4.24
C GLY A 89 -14.54 1.81 -4.26
N SER A 90 -14.25 1.23 -5.42
CA SER A 90 -13.14 0.27 -5.60
C SER A 90 -11.76 0.89 -5.41
N CYS A 91 -11.58 2.15 -5.86
CA CYS A 91 -10.32 2.87 -5.70
C CYS A 91 -10.07 3.24 -4.23
N ALA A 92 -11.07 3.78 -3.52
CA ALA A 92 -10.97 4.08 -2.10
C ALA A 92 -10.65 2.83 -1.27
N SER A 93 -11.35 1.72 -1.54
CA SER A 93 -11.09 0.44 -0.87
C SER A 93 -9.67 -0.06 -1.13
N ALA A 94 -9.17 0.06 -2.36
CA ALA A 94 -7.79 -0.30 -2.69
C ALA A 94 -6.78 0.59 -1.94
N ALA A 95 -7.02 1.90 -1.86
CA ALA A 95 -6.18 2.84 -1.12
C ALA A 95 -6.16 2.54 0.39
N ALA A 96 -7.32 2.26 0.99
CA ALA A 96 -7.44 1.90 2.40
C ALA A 96 -6.69 0.59 2.72
N ASN A 97 -6.84 -0.45 1.89
CA ASN A 97 -6.15 -1.72 2.07
C ASN A 97 -4.62 -1.56 1.93
N ALA A 98 -4.17 -0.75 0.99
CA ALA A 98 -2.75 -0.44 0.84
C ALA A 98 -2.22 0.35 2.04
N GLY A 99 -2.99 1.30 2.56
CA GLY A 99 -2.68 2.06 3.77
C GLY A 99 -2.51 1.16 4.98
N ALA A 100 -3.45 0.22 5.21
CA ALA A 100 -3.33 -0.77 6.28
C ALA A 100 -2.07 -1.64 6.15
N GLY A 101 -1.70 -2.01 4.92
CA GLY A 101 -0.44 -2.70 4.63
C GLY A 101 0.78 -1.85 4.97
N MET A 102 0.75 -0.56 4.64
CA MET A 102 1.83 0.39 4.96
C MET A 102 1.95 0.62 6.46
N ASP A 103 0.84 0.78 7.19
CA ASP A 103 0.84 0.89 8.65
C ASP A 103 1.49 -0.33 9.32
N SER A 104 1.20 -1.53 8.79
CA SER A 104 1.86 -2.76 9.27
C SER A 104 3.37 -2.77 9.02
N LEU A 105 3.81 -2.18 7.90
CA LEU A 105 5.25 -2.02 7.61
C LEU A 105 5.89 -0.95 8.50
N LEU A 106 5.23 0.18 8.71
CA LEU A 106 5.73 1.25 9.58
C LEU A 106 5.93 0.77 11.02
N LYS A 107 5.10 -0.16 11.53
CA LYS A 107 5.33 -0.82 12.82
C LYS A 107 6.62 -1.65 12.84
N ASN A 108 6.96 -2.33 11.73
CA ASN A 108 8.24 -3.05 11.65
C ASN A 108 9.43 -2.08 11.54
N PHE A 109 9.25 -0.92 10.93
CA PHE A 109 10.26 0.13 10.94
C PHE A 109 10.53 0.64 12.35
N HIS A 110 9.53 0.76 13.18
CA HIS A 110 9.69 1.14 14.59
C HIS A 110 10.51 0.09 15.37
N SER A 111 10.29 -1.18 15.07
CA SER A 111 11.08 -2.28 15.65
C SER A 111 12.56 -2.23 15.21
N LEU A 112 12.80 -1.88 13.94
CA LEU A 112 14.15 -1.70 13.40
C LEU A 112 14.84 -0.50 14.06
N GLU A 113 14.16 0.64 14.18
CA GLU A 113 14.67 1.82 14.87
C GLU A 113 15.03 1.52 16.32
N SER A 114 14.13 0.87 17.07
CA SER A 114 14.39 0.46 18.45
C SER A 114 15.61 -0.45 18.56
N ALA A 115 15.79 -1.37 17.62
CA ALA A 115 16.96 -2.26 17.59
C ALA A 115 18.24 -1.49 17.28
N THR A 116 18.18 -0.48 16.40
CA THR A 116 19.35 0.37 16.07
C THR A 116 19.75 1.26 17.24
N VAL A 117 18.79 1.86 17.93
CA VAL A 117 19.04 2.68 19.13
C VAL A 117 19.69 1.84 20.24
N LYS A 118 19.27 0.56 20.40
CA LYS A 118 19.83 -0.39 21.36
C LYS A 118 21.15 -1.02 20.90
N ASN A 119 21.70 -0.61 19.78
CA ASN A 119 22.91 -1.18 19.18
C ASN A 119 22.83 -2.70 18.95
N ASN A 120 21.64 -3.22 18.67
CA ASN A 120 21.40 -4.65 18.46
C ASN A 120 21.34 -4.99 16.95
N VAL A 121 22.50 -5.32 16.38
CA VAL A 121 22.64 -5.63 14.95
C VAL A 121 21.79 -6.84 14.52
N SER A 122 21.69 -7.87 15.37
CA SER A 122 20.92 -9.08 15.05
C SER A 122 19.43 -8.76 14.95
N ALA A 123 18.87 -8.04 15.92
CA ALA A 123 17.48 -7.61 15.91
C ALA A 123 17.18 -6.65 14.75
N ALA A 124 18.13 -5.76 14.42
CA ALA A 124 18.00 -4.87 13.25
C ALA A 124 17.93 -5.65 11.94
N LYS A 125 18.79 -6.66 11.75
CA LYS A 125 18.75 -7.53 10.57
C LYS A 125 17.47 -8.35 10.48
N ALA A 126 16.96 -8.88 11.60
CA ALA A 126 15.70 -9.61 11.66
C ALA A 126 14.51 -8.73 11.27
N ALA A 127 14.44 -7.49 11.77
CA ALA A 127 13.39 -6.53 11.42
C ALA A 127 13.46 -6.13 9.93
N ALA A 128 14.64 -5.92 9.37
CA ALA A 128 14.84 -5.66 7.95
C ALA A 128 14.38 -6.82 7.06
N ALA A 129 14.65 -8.07 7.46
CA ALA A 129 14.18 -9.26 6.76
C ALA A 129 12.63 -9.34 6.73
N GLN A 130 11.96 -8.94 7.80
CA GLN A 130 10.49 -8.87 7.84
C GLN A 130 9.94 -7.80 6.88
N ILE A 131 10.60 -6.66 6.77
CA ILE A 131 10.22 -5.62 5.79
C ILE A 131 10.32 -6.19 4.37
N ARG A 132 11.41 -6.87 4.05
CA ARG A 132 11.61 -7.50 2.74
C ARG A 132 10.52 -8.52 2.40
N THR A 133 10.13 -9.38 3.33
CA THR A 133 9.09 -10.39 3.10
C THR A 133 7.71 -9.79 2.85
N LYS A 134 7.43 -8.59 3.34
CA LYS A 134 6.16 -7.88 3.13
C LYS A 134 6.14 -7.04 1.86
N THR A 135 7.29 -6.71 1.28
CA THR A 135 7.40 -5.87 0.07
C THR A 135 6.73 -6.45 -1.18
N PRO A 136 6.78 -7.78 -1.49
CA PRO A 136 6.07 -8.34 -2.64
C PRO A 136 4.55 -8.11 -2.59
N ARG A 137 3.96 -8.07 -1.39
CA ARG A 137 2.53 -7.76 -1.21
C ARG A 137 2.21 -6.32 -1.62
N ILE A 138 3.13 -5.39 -1.41
CA ILE A 138 2.98 -3.99 -1.84
C ILE A 138 2.92 -3.91 -3.37
N THR A 139 3.77 -4.65 -4.09
CA THR A 139 3.74 -4.69 -5.56
C THR A 139 2.40 -5.18 -6.10
N ALA A 140 1.80 -6.20 -5.48
CA ALA A 140 0.46 -6.67 -5.85
C ALA A 140 -0.61 -5.58 -5.63
N VAL A 141 -0.49 -4.80 -4.56
CA VAL A 141 -1.38 -3.67 -4.28
C VAL A 141 -1.24 -2.57 -5.32
N ILE A 142 0.00 -2.23 -5.75
CA ILE A 142 0.24 -1.24 -6.83
C ILE A 142 -0.49 -1.66 -8.11
N ASN A 143 -0.41 -2.92 -8.49
CA ASN A 143 -1.08 -3.42 -9.68
C ASN A 143 -2.60 -3.32 -9.58
N SER A 144 -3.17 -3.43 -8.37
CA SER A 144 -4.60 -3.24 -8.15
C SER A 144 -5.06 -1.79 -8.39
N PHE A 145 -4.22 -0.79 -8.14
CA PHE A 145 -4.57 0.62 -8.43
C PHE A 145 -4.74 0.88 -9.92
N LYS A 146 -3.93 0.25 -10.77
CA LYS A 146 -4.02 0.40 -12.23
C LYS A 146 -5.36 -0.02 -12.80
N THR A 147 -6.06 -0.92 -12.12
CA THR A 147 -7.37 -1.43 -12.55
C THR A 147 -8.54 -0.79 -11.80
N LYS A 148 -8.37 -0.44 -10.53
CA LYS A 148 -9.45 0.02 -9.66
C LYS A 148 -9.62 1.54 -9.60
N CYS A 149 -8.62 2.30 -10.01
CA CYS A 149 -8.60 3.77 -9.98
C CYS A 149 -8.64 4.42 -11.37
N ARG A 150 -9.17 3.71 -12.36
CA ARG A 150 -9.42 4.23 -13.71
C ARG A 150 -10.81 4.86 -13.81
#